data_ed5f09a559d00586c889ad64fefbe1bc
#
_entry.id   ed5f09a559d00586c889ad64fefbe1bc
#
_cell.length_a   1.000
_cell.length_b   1.000
_cell.length_c   1.000
_cell.angle_alpha   90.00
_cell.angle_beta   90.00
_cell.angle_gamma   90.00
#
_symmetry.space_group_name_H-M   'P 1'
#
loop_
_entity.id
_entity.type
_entity.pdbx_description
1 polymer ?
#
loop_
_entity_poly.entity_id
_entity_poly.type
_entity_poly.pdbx_seq_one_letter_code
_entity_poly.pdbx_strand_id
1 'polypeptide(L)'
;AETFCRIPPDSSIEVVNQVAALFRGKGCDSLIALGGGVVGDLTGFAAATFLRGIPFLQVPTTLLAAVDASVGGKTAIDLENGKNLAGAFYQPKAVLCDLDTLATLPEADFADGCAEVIKYGMIGDAGLLDTLETIDLRADPEEVVARCIAHKRDLVEQDEFDTGARQLLNLGHTIGHGVEACSGY
;
A
#
# COMPACT_ATOMS: atom_id res chain seq x y z
N ALA A 1 1.75 20.75 -12.93
CA ALA A 1 1.23 19.71 -12.06
C ALA A 1 0.05 20.26 -11.26
N GLU A 2 -0.94 19.42 -10.99
CA GLU A 2 -2.09 19.75 -10.13
C GLU A 2 -2.05 18.82 -8.93
N THR A 3 -2.53 19.30 -7.78
CA THR A 3 -2.55 18.52 -6.54
C THR A 3 -3.99 18.27 -6.09
N PHE A 4 -4.30 17.03 -5.75
CA PHE A 4 -5.55 16.65 -5.09
C PHE A 4 -5.21 16.08 -3.69
N CYS A 5 -5.64 16.80 -2.64
CA CYS A 5 -5.31 16.45 -1.25
C CYS A 5 -6.53 16.15 -0.37
N ARG A 6 -7.73 15.98 -0.97
CA ARG A 6 -8.97 15.69 -0.25
C ARG A 6 -9.27 14.19 -0.26
N ILE A 7 -8.33 13.39 0.22
CA ILE A 7 -8.50 11.94 0.32
C ILE A 7 -8.92 11.63 1.77
N PRO A 8 -10.15 11.15 1.99
CA PRO A 8 -10.61 10.73 3.31
C PRO A 8 -9.91 9.43 3.74
N PRO A 9 -9.99 9.05 5.02
CA PRO A 9 -9.46 7.77 5.51
C PRO A 9 -10.01 6.56 4.77
N ASP A 10 -11.29 6.63 4.33
CA ASP A 10 -11.93 5.59 3.53
C ASP A 10 -12.06 6.07 2.08
N SER A 11 -11.50 5.28 1.17
CA SER A 11 -11.56 5.56 -0.27
C SER A 11 -12.95 5.25 -0.82
N SER A 12 -13.49 6.12 -1.68
CA SER A 12 -14.82 5.93 -2.26
C SER A 12 -14.87 6.24 -3.76
N ILE A 13 -15.93 5.79 -4.40
CA ILE A 13 -16.18 6.07 -5.83
C ILE A 13 -16.33 7.56 -6.11
N GLU A 14 -16.87 8.35 -5.16
CA GLU A 14 -17.02 9.79 -5.26
C GLU A 14 -15.66 10.47 -5.37
N VAL A 15 -14.68 10.02 -4.58
CA VAL A 15 -13.31 10.55 -4.61
C VAL A 15 -12.63 10.20 -5.93
N VAL A 16 -12.79 8.97 -6.43
CA VAL A 16 -12.29 8.58 -7.77
C VAL A 16 -12.87 9.47 -8.85
N ASN A 17 -14.19 9.74 -8.82
CA ASN A 17 -14.84 10.62 -9.77
C ASN A 17 -14.33 12.08 -9.71
N GLN A 18 -14.05 12.60 -8.51
CA GLN A 18 -13.46 13.94 -8.34
C GLN A 18 -12.05 14.01 -8.93
N VAL A 19 -11.23 13.00 -8.66
CA VAL A 19 -9.88 12.87 -9.22
C VAL A 19 -9.94 12.78 -10.74
N ALA A 20 -10.81 11.94 -11.30
CA ALA A 20 -10.99 11.79 -12.74
C ALA A 20 -11.48 13.09 -13.42
N ALA A 21 -12.38 13.84 -12.77
CA ALA A 21 -12.85 15.13 -13.27
C ALA A 21 -11.73 16.18 -13.32
N LEU A 22 -10.90 16.24 -12.27
CA LEU A 22 -9.73 17.14 -12.23
C LEU A 22 -8.76 16.80 -13.36
N PHE A 23 -8.42 15.52 -13.56
CA PHE A 23 -7.50 15.08 -14.61
C PHE A 23 -7.99 15.43 -16.01
N ARG A 24 -9.26 15.14 -16.28
CA ARG A 24 -9.87 15.47 -17.58
C ARG A 24 -9.84 16.97 -17.84
N GLY A 25 -10.15 17.78 -16.84
CA GLY A 25 -10.17 19.26 -16.95
C GLY A 25 -8.78 19.86 -17.14
N LYS A 26 -7.71 19.19 -16.68
CA LYS A 26 -6.32 19.69 -16.68
C LYS A 26 -5.42 19.00 -17.70
N GLY A 27 -5.90 18.00 -18.41
CA GLY A 27 -5.10 17.24 -19.39
C GLY A 27 -3.93 16.49 -18.78
N CYS A 28 -4.11 15.96 -17.57
CA CYS A 28 -3.07 15.11 -16.95
C CYS A 28 -2.94 13.77 -17.68
N ASP A 29 -1.71 13.30 -17.83
CA ASP A 29 -1.36 12.04 -18.52
C ASP A 29 -0.79 10.97 -17.57
N SER A 30 -0.52 11.33 -16.33
CA SER A 30 0.09 10.48 -15.31
C SER A 30 -0.29 10.93 -13.90
N LEU A 31 -0.12 10.05 -12.93
CA LEU A 31 -0.43 10.26 -11.52
C LEU A 31 0.76 9.98 -10.62
N ILE A 32 0.83 10.71 -9.51
CA ILE A 32 1.75 10.41 -8.41
C ILE A 32 0.91 10.28 -7.13
N ALA A 33 0.96 9.10 -6.52
CA ALA A 33 0.40 8.85 -5.19
C ALA A 33 1.47 9.20 -4.15
N LEU A 34 1.25 10.20 -3.33
CA LEU A 34 2.11 10.57 -2.21
C LEU A 34 1.33 10.41 -0.91
N GLY A 35 1.58 9.33 -0.16
CA GLY A 35 0.84 9.05 1.07
C GLY A 35 0.93 7.60 1.53
N GLY A 36 0.04 7.20 2.44
CA GLY A 36 -0.11 5.84 2.93
C GLY A 36 -0.87 4.93 1.95
N GLY A 37 -1.24 3.73 2.42
CA GLY A 37 -1.89 2.71 1.61
C GLY A 37 -3.16 3.19 0.91
N VAL A 38 -4.08 3.84 1.61
CA VAL A 38 -5.35 4.38 1.04
C VAL A 38 -5.09 5.32 -0.15
N VAL A 39 -4.07 6.18 -0.04
CA VAL A 39 -3.69 7.09 -1.14
C VAL A 39 -3.16 6.32 -2.33
N GLY A 40 -2.32 5.31 -2.09
CA GLY A 40 -1.78 4.42 -3.12
C GLY A 40 -2.86 3.65 -3.85
N ASP A 41 -3.76 3.01 -3.11
CA ASP A 41 -4.85 2.18 -3.62
C ASP A 41 -5.85 3.00 -4.45
N LEU A 42 -6.32 4.11 -3.91
CA LEU A 42 -7.24 5.02 -4.61
C LEU A 42 -6.61 5.57 -5.89
N THR A 43 -5.35 6.00 -5.82
CA THR A 43 -4.65 6.56 -7.00
C THR A 43 -4.42 5.49 -8.05
N GLY A 44 -4.01 4.30 -7.64
CA GLY A 44 -3.81 3.17 -8.55
C GLY A 44 -5.10 2.72 -9.22
N PHE A 45 -6.21 2.65 -8.47
CA PHE A 45 -7.52 2.34 -9.02
C PHE A 45 -8.02 3.44 -9.98
N ALA A 46 -7.85 4.72 -9.62
CA ALA A 46 -8.14 5.84 -10.51
C ALA A 46 -7.29 5.78 -11.79
N ALA A 47 -6.00 5.48 -11.67
CA ALA A 47 -5.11 5.31 -12.81
C ALA A 47 -5.54 4.14 -13.72
N ALA A 48 -5.93 3.01 -13.14
CA ALA A 48 -6.37 1.82 -13.87
C ALA A 48 -7.65 2.06 -14.68
N THR A 49 -8.58 2.84 -14.11
CA THR A 49 -9.93 3.04 -14.69
C THR A 49 -10.03 4.27 -15.59
N PHE A 50 -9.18 5.27 -15.41
CA PHE A 50 -9.18 6.47 -16.24
C PHE A 50 -8.64 6.17 -17.63
N LEU A 51 -9.45 6.43 -18.69
CA LEU A 51 -9.10 6.21 -20.10
C LEU A 51 -8.54 4.80 -20.42
N ARG A 52 -8.95 3.78 -19.69
CA ARG A 52 -8.47 2.38 -19.77
C ARG A 52 -7.04 2.17 -19.26
N GLY A 53 -6.53 3.10 -18.48
CA GLY A 53 -5.24 3.05 -17.82
C GLY A 53 -4.30 4.18 -18.24
N ILE A 54 -3.76 4.86 -17.22
CA ILE A 54 -2.70 5.85 -17.35
C ILE A 54 -1.56 5.50 -16.40
N PRO A 55 -0.31 5.85 -16.71
CA PRO A 55 0.80 5.54 -15.80
C PRO A 55 0.66 6.25 -14.46
N PHE A 56 1.08 5.56 -13.39
CA PHE A 56 1.20 6.18 -12.08
C PHE A 56 2.48 5.76 -11.36
N LEU A 57 2.88 6.57 -10.38
CA LEU A 57 4.01 6.35 -9.49
C LEU A 57 3.49 6.35 -8.05
N GLN A 58 4.14 5.60 -7.17
CA GLN A 58 3.86 5.64 -5.75
C GLN A 58 5.05 6.21 -4.97
N VAL A 59 4.74 7.07 -4.00
CA VAL A 59 5.69 7.58 -3.00
C VAL A 59 5.06 7.28 -1.63
N PRO A 60 5.29 6.06 -1.08
CA PRO A 60 4.73 5.67 0.20
C PRO A 60 5.34 6.51 1.33
N THR A 61 4.51 6.96 2.27
CA THR A 61 4.92 7.78 3.42
C THR A 61 4.61 7.15 4.77
N THR A 62 4.08 5.93 4.79
CA THR A 62 3.90 5.11 5.99
C THR A 62 4.74 3.85 5.89
N LEU A 63 5.15 3.28 7.03
CA LEU A 63 5.92 2.04 7.03
C LEU A 63 5.13 0.91 6.35
N LEU A 64 3.84 0.76 6.67
CA LEU A 64 2.95 -0.22 6.05
C LEU A 64 2.91 -0.08 4.52
N ALA A 65 2.81 1.14 4.01
CA ALA A 65 2.81 1.36 2.57
C ALA A 65 4.18 1.07 1.95
N ALA A 66 5.28 1.41 2.62
CA ALA A 66 6.64 1.18 2.13
C ALA A 66 6.95 -0.31 2.00
N VAL A 67 6.60 -1.12 3.03
CA VAL A 67 6.94 -2.55 3.06
C VAL A 67 5.89 -3.44 2.38
N ASP A 68 4.66 -2.98 2.23
CA ASP A 68 3.55 -3.81 1.75
C ASP A 68 2.72 -3.13 0.64
N ALA A 69 1.87 -2.15 0.95
CA ALA A 69 0.80 -1.70 0.06
C ALA A 69 1.30 -1.15 -1.29
N SER A 70 2.48 -0.54 -1.37
CA SER A 70 3.02 0.00 -2.62
C SER A 70 3.55 -1.05 -3.60
N VAL A 71 3.69 -2.31 -3.18
CA VAL A 71 4.26 -3.40 -3.99
C VAL A 71 3.18 -4.40 -4.37
N GLY A 72 3.14 -4.79 -5.65
CA GLY A 72 2.32 -5.89 -6.13
C GLY A 72 1.01 -5.51 -6.78
N GLY A 73 0.76 -4.21 -7.02
CA GLY A 73 -0.27 -3.72 -7.92
C GLY A 73 -1.71 -3.97 -7.51
N LYS A 74 -2.00 -4.45 -6.32
CA LYS A 74 -3.36 -4.49 -5.79
C LYS A 74 -3.81 -3.05 -5.51
N THR A 75 -4.85 -2.60 -6.19
CA THR A 75 -5.44 -1.28 -6.00
C THR A 75 -6.94 -1.42 -5.83
N ALA A 76 -7.52 -0.75 -4.86
CA ALA A 76 -8.93 -0.89 -4.59
C ALA A 76 -9.52 0.34 -3.91
N ILE A 77 -10.85 0.38 -3.87
CA ILE A 77 -11.64 1.34 -3.11
C ILE A 77 -12.73 0.62 -2.33
N ASP A 78 -13.20 1.27 -1.29
CA ASP A 78 -14.29 0.78 -0.47
C ASP A 78 -15.64 1.05 -1.15
N LEU A 79 -16.58 0.17 -0.93
CA LEU A 79 -17.99 0.31 -1.29
C LEU A 79 -18.86 0.26 -0.05
N GLU A 80 -20.12 0.64 -0.17
CA GLU A 80 -21.09 0.62 0.95
C GLU A 80 -21.15 -0.72 1.70
N ASN A 81 -20.86 -1.82 1.00
CA ASN A 81 -20.96 -3.17 1.55
C ASN A 81 -19.63 -3.74 2.08
N GLY A 82 -18.53 -2.98 2.07
CA GLY A 82 -17.25 -3.42 2.62
C GLY A 82 -16.02 -2.79 1.99
N LYS A 83 -14.88 -3.07 2.63
CA LYS A 83 -13.56 -2.54 2.22
C LYS A 83 -13.04 -3.29 0.99
N ASN A 84 -12.34 -2.55 0.12
CA ASN A 84 -11.59 -3.07 -1.04
C ASN A 84 -12.41 -3.92 -2.02
N LEU A 85 -13.72 -3.67 -2.15
CA LEU A 85 -14.61 -4.49 -3.00
C LEU A 85 -14.57 -4.13 -4.49
N ALA A 86 -14.08 -2.94 -4.86
CA ALA A 86 -13.87 -2.56 -6.25
C ALA A 86 -12.39 -2.27 -6.48
N GLY A 87 -11.73 -3.07 -7.29
CA GLY A 87 -10.29 -2.96 -7.47
C GLY A 87 -9.79 -3.46 -8.82
N ALA A 88 -8.49 -3.27 -9.03
CA ALA A 88 -7.77 -3.75 -10.19
C ALA A 88 -6.35 -4.16 -9.81
N PHE A 89 -5.80 -5.16 -10.50
CA PHE A 89 -4.36 -5.37 -10.50
C PHE A 89 -3.74 -4.38 -11.49
N TYR A 90 -3.09 -3.34 -10.98
CA TYR A 90 -2.49 -2.30 -11.80
C TYR A 90 -1.14 -1.86 -11.22
N GLN A 91 -0.07 -2.25 -11.90
CA GLN A 91 1.30 -2.02 -11.40
C GLN A 91 1.70 -0.55 -11.56
N PRO A 92 2.28 0.09 -10.53
CA PRO A 92 2.91 1.39 -10.69
C PRO A 92 4.13 1.29 -11.61
N LYS A 93 4.46 2.37 -12.31
CA LYS A 93 5.66 2.45 -13.15
C LYS A 93 6.95 2.51 -12.33
N ALA A 94 6.86 3.08 -11.12
CA ALA A 94 7.92 3.07 -10.13
C ALA A 94 7.32 3.30 -8.74
N VAL A 95 8.07 2.85 -7.73
CA VAL A 95 7.83 3.15 -6.31
C VAL A 95 9.09 3.84 -5.78
N LEU A 96 8.93 5.01 -5.21
CA LEU A 96 10.01 5.76 -4.57
C LEU A 96 9.79 5.79 -3.07
N CYS A 97 10.54 4.99 -2.33
CA CYS A 97 10.51 4.97 -0.87
C CYS A 97 11.51 6.00 -0.33
N ASP A 98 11.00 7.15 0.11
CA ASP A 98 11.76 8.13 0.87
C ASP A 98 11.55 7.85 2.35
N LEU A 99 12.54 7.19 2.98
CA LEU A 99 12.43 6.72 4.37
C LEU A 99 12.48 7.87 5.40
N ASP A 100 12.96 9.05 5.03
CA ASP A 100 12.90 10.24 5.88
C ASP A 100 11.45 10.62 6.22
N THR A 101 10.47 10.24 5.40
CA THR A 101 9.04 10.46 5.67
C THR A 101 8.56 9.73 6.93
N LEU A 102 9.21 8.64 7.31
CA LEU A 102 8.87 7.85 8.51
C LEU A 102 9.18 8.59 9.82
N ALA A 103 10.07 9.58 9.79
CA ALA A 103 10.43 10.36 10.97
C ALA A 103 9.25 11.12 11.57
N THR A 104 8.29 11.52 10.74
CA THR A 104 7.08 12.25 11.16
C THR A 104 5.84 11.37 11.32
N LEU A 105 5.96 10.06 11.07
CA LEU A 105 4.84 9.13 11.16
C LEU A 105 4.39 8.95 12.62
N PRO A 106 3.09 9.07 12.95
CA PRO A 106 2.58 8.79 14.28
C PRO A 106 2.92 7.38 14.76
N GLU A 107 3.07 7.21 16.07
CA GLU A 107 3.48 5.93 16.66
C GLU A 107 2.53 4.78 16.34
N ALA A 108 1.23 5.03 16.36
CA ALA A 108 0.22 4.03 16.03
C ALA A 108 0.37 3.54 14.57
N ASP A 109 0.50 4.47 13.61
CA ASP A 109 0.67 4.13 12.20
C ASP A 109 2.01 3.43 11.92
N PHE A 110 3.04 3.76 12.70
CA PHE A 110 4.32 3.06 12.62
C PHE A 110 4.21 1.63 13.14
N ALA A 111 3.52 1.43 14.27
CA ALA A 111 3.27 0.12 14.85
C ALA A 111 2.47 -0.80 13.92
N ASP A 112 1.49 -0.27 13.18
CA ASP A 112 0.75 -1.01 12.16
C ASP A 112 1.69 -1.54 11.06
N GLY A 113 2.63 -0.71 10.62
CA GLY A 113 3.66 -1.14 9.67
C GLY A 113 4.60 -2.22 10.23
N CYS A 114 4.93 -2.16 11.53
CA CYS A 114 5.76 -3.18 12.19
C CYS A 114 5.10 -4.56 12.17
N ALA A 115 3.77 -4.65 12.25
CA ALA A 115 3.07 -5.93 12.15
C ALA A 115 3.33 -6.61 10.80
N GLU A 116 3.34 -5.84 9.70
CA GLU A 116 3.67 -6.35 8.37
C GLU A 116 5.15 -6.78 8.27
N VAL A 117 6.07 -6.03 8.86
CA VAL A 117 7.49 -6.40 8.91
C VAL A 117 7.68 -7.75 9.63
N ILE A 118 7.03 -7.92 10.79
CA ILE A 118 7.05 -9.18 11.54
C ILE A 118 6.46 -10.32 10.69
N LYS A 119 5.37 -10.06 9.98
CA LYS A 119 4.76 -11.04 9.06
C LYS A 119 5.79 -11.57 8.05
N TYR A 120 6.58 -10.72 7.41
CA TYR A 120 7.63 -11.16 6.48
C TYR A 120 8.69 -12.03 7.15
N GLY A 121 9.08 -11.70 8.37
CA GLY A 121 9.96 -12.53 9.18
C GLY A 121 9.39 -13.93 9.43
N MET A 122 8.09 -14.02 9.69
CA MET A 122 7.40 -15.29 9.96
C MET A 122 7.19 -16.16 8.71
N ILE A 123 6.93 -15.57 7.55
CA ILE A 123 6.57 -16.33 6.34
C ILE A 123 7.76 -16.72 5.47
N GLY A 124 8.94 -16.14 5.64
CA GLY A 124 10.05 -16.48 4.76
C GLY A 124 11.43 -15.95 5.11
N ASP A 125 11.55 -15.04 6.07
CA ASP A 125 12.83 -14.46 6.44
C ASP A 125 13.07 -14.44 7.95
N ALA A 126 13.35 -15.60 8.53
CA ALA A 126 13.60 -15.71 9.96
C ALA A 126 14.75 -14.80 10.45
N GLY A 127 15.78 -14.58 9.63
CA GLY A 127 16.86 -13.64 9.96
C GLY A 127 16.41 -12.19 10.04
N LEU A 128 15.26 -11.82 9.49
CA LEU A 128 14.66 -10.50 9.69
C LEU A 128 14.21 -10.32 11.15
N LEU A 129 13.66 -11.36 11.78
CA LEU A 129 13.27 -11.31 13.19
C LEU A 129 14.49 -11.10 14.09
N ASP A 130 15.60 -11.81 13.82
CA ASP A 130 16.86 -11.63 14.57
C ASP A 130 17.38 -10.18 14.43
N THR A 131 17.26 -9.61 13.23
CA THR A 131 17.64 -8.21 12.97
C THR A 131 16.79 -7.25 13.82
N LEU A 132 15.47 -7.46 13.89
CA LEU A 132 14.55 -6.60 14.65
C LEU A 132 14.81 -6.61 16.17
N GLU A 133 15.42 -7.66 16.71
CA GLU A 133 15.82 -7.71 18.11
C GLU A 133 17.00 -6.77 18.44
N THR A 134 17.76 -6.35 17.43
CA THR A 134 19.03 -5.65 17.63
C THR A 134 19.05 -4.21 17.12
N ILE A 135 18.11 -3.82 16.26
CA ILE A 135 18.06 -2.49 15.65
C ILE A 135 16.92 -1.64 16.22
N ASP A 136 17.08 -0.33 16.13
CA ASP A 136 15.98 0.62 16.23
C ASP A 136 15.41 0.85 14.82
N LEU A 137 14.31 0.16 14.50
CA LEU A 137 13.70 0.22 13.17
C LEU A 137 13.29 1.65 12.75
N ARG A 138 13.00 2.53 13.69
CA ARG A 138 12.64 3.92 13.38
C ARG A 138 13.87 4.75 12.99
N ALA A 139 15.01 4.47 13.62
CA ALA A 139 16.26 5.18 13.35
C ALA A 139 16.99 4.63 12.11
N ASP A 140 16.89 3.33 11.84
CA ASP A 140 17.58 2.66 10.75
C ASP A 140 16.65 1.67 10.01
N PRO A 141 15.69 2.17 9.21
CA PRO A 141 14.68 1.35 8.55
C PRO A 141 15.18 0.71 7.23
N GLU A 142 16.28 1.16 6.64
CA GLU A 142 16.65 0.89 5.25
C GLU A 142 16.79 -0.61 4.94
N GLU A 143 17.57 -1.34 5.72
CA GLU A 143 17.77 -2.77 5.50
C GLU A 143 16.46 -3.55 5.62
N VAL A 144 15.67 -3.26 6.64
CA VAL A 144 14.40 -3.95 6.91
C VAL A 144 13.39 -3.70 5.80
N VAL A 145 13.23 -2.45 5.39
CA VAL A 145 12.31 -2.08 4.30
C VAL A 145 12.75 -2.75 3.00
N ALA A 146 14.04 -2.74 2.68
CA ALA A 146 14.57 -3.38 1.47
C ALA A 146 14.31 -4.90 1.47
N ARG A 147 14.50 -5.59 2.60
CA ARG A 147 14.23 -7.03 2.74
C ARG A 147 12.74 -7.34 2.57
N CYS A 148 11.86 -6.57 3.19
CA CYS A 148 10.41 -6.74 3.03
C CYS A 148 9.98 -6.56 1.56
N ILE A 149 10.45 -5.50 0.90
CA ILE A 149 10.16 -5.25 -0.53
C ILE A 149 10.65 -6.40 -1.39
N ALA A 150 11.87 -6.88 -1.18
CA ALA A 150 12.43 -7.99 -1.94
C ALA A 150 11.59 -9.26 -1.76
N HIS A 151 11.22 -9.59 -0.52
CA HIS A 151 10.41 -10.77 -0.23
C HIS A 151 9.02 -10.68 -0.89
N LYS A 152 8.36 -9.52 -0.78
CA LYS A 152 7.07 -9.31 -1.44
C LYS A 152 7.18 -9.36 -2.96
N ARG A 153 8.18 -8.70 -3.55
CA ARG A 153 8.44 -8.77 -4.99
C ARG A 153 8.53 -10.20 -5.47
N ASP A 154 9.32 -11.03 -4.79
CA ASP A 154 9.56 -12.41 -5.19
C ASP A 154 8.27 -13.25 -5.17
N LEU A 155 7.38 -13.01 -4.19
CA LEU A 155 6.05 -13.63 -4.15
C LEU A 155 5.13 -13.10 -5.26
N VAL A 156 5.17 -11.81 -5.56
CA VAL A 156 4.37 -11.20 -6.63
C VAL A 156 4.83 -11.67 -8.01
N GLU A 157 6.13 -11.82 -8.24
CA GLU A 157 6.67 -12.36 -9.49
C GLU A 157 6.24 -13.81 -9.73
N GLN A 158 6.05 -14.60 -8.67
CA GLN A 158 5.56 -15.99 -8.75
C GLN A 158 4.04 -16.05 -8.95
N ASP A 159 3.29 -15.09 -8.41
CA ASP A 159 1.83 -15.12 -8.36
C ASP A 159 1.26 -13.69 -8.37
N GLU A 160 1.26 -13.04 -9.53
CA GLU A 160 0.81 -11.65 -9.66
C GLU A 160 -0.65 -11.45 -9.23
N PHE A 161 -1.52 -12.43 -9.53
CA PHE A 161 -2.98 -12.32 -9.32
C PHE A 161 -3.47 -12.94 -8.01
N ASP A 162 -2.56 -13.31 -7.10
CA ASP A 162 -2.90 -13.82 -5.75
C ASP A 162 -3.82 -15.05 -5.76
N THR A 163 -3.49 -16.01 -6.61
CA THR A 163 -4.25 -17.26 -6.74
C THR A 163 -3.54 -18.47 -6.09
N GLY A 164 -2.31 -18.30 -5.61
CA GLY A 164 -1.46 -19.36 -5.09
C GLY A 164 -0.49 -18.90 -4.00
N ALA A 165 0.81 -18.84 -4.31
CA ALA A 165 1.87 -18.57 -3.34
C ALA A 165 1.74 -17.22 -2.61
N ARG A 166 1.23 -16.19 -3.30
CA ARG A 166 1.03 -14.86 -2.73
C ARG A 166 0.01 -14.84 -1.58
N GLN A 167 -0.87 -15.83 -1.49
CA GLN A 167 -1.83 -15.96 -0.38
C GLN A 167 -1.16 -16.10 0.98
N LEU A 168 0.13 -16.48 1.05
CA LEU A 168 0.90 -16.47 2.28
C LEU A 168 0.95 -15.08 2.94
N LEU A 169 0.86 -14.00 2.14
CA LEU A 169 0.80 -12.63 2.64
C LEU A 169 -0.46 -12.34 3.47
N ASN A 170 -1.48 -13.18 3.41
CA ASN A 170 -2.70 -13.05 4.19
C ASN A 170 -2.60 -13.68 5.61
N LEU A 171 -1.39 -14.07 6.03
CA LEU A 171 -1.18 -14.57 7.39
C LEU A 171 -1.67 -13.54 8.42
N GLY A 172 -2.56 -13.96 9.32
CA GLY A 172 -3.17 -13.10 10.34
C GLY A 172 -4.39 -12.29 9.87
N HIS A 173 -4.57 -12.04 8.58
CA HIS A 173 -5.62 -11.17 8.05
C HIS A 173 -7.05 -11.63 8.40
N THR A 174 -7.33 -12.93 8.39
CA THR A 174 -8.66 -13.46 8.72
C THR A 174 -9.08 -13.09 10.13
N ILE A 175 -8.16 -13.18 11.09
CA ILE A 175 -8.43 -12.81 12.49
C ILE A 175 -8.44 -11.28 12.62
N GLY A 176 -7.49 -10.58 12.00
CA GLY A 176 -7.37 -9.13 12.00
C GLY A 176 -8.66 -8.46 11.49
N HIS A 177 -9.14 -8.85 10.32
CA HIS A 177 -10.39 -8.30 9.76
C HIS A 177 -11.62 -8.64 10.62
N GLY A 178 -11.63 -9.80 11.29
CA GLY A 178 -12.68 -10.12 12.25
C GLY A 178 -12.70 -9.16 13.45
N VAL A 179 -11.52 -8.80 13.99
CA VAL A 179 -11.37 -7.84 15.09
C VAL A 179 -11.77 -6.43 14.62
N GLU A 180 -11.30 -5.98 13.45
CA GLU A 180 -11.66 -4.69 12.87
C GLU A 180 -13.19 -4.56 12.71
N ALA A 181 -13.84 -5.57 12.12
CA ALA A 181 -15.30 -5.57 11.95
C ALA A 181 -16.07 -5.47 13.27
N CYS A 182 -15.57 -6.11 14.34
CA CYS A 182 -16.16 -6.03 15.67
C CYS A 182 -15.90 -4.68 16.37
N SER A 183 -14.84 -3.99 16.00
CA SER A 183 -14.44 -2.70 16.61
C SER A 183 -15.08 -1.49 15.93
N GLY A 184 -15.75 -1.69 14.78
CA GLY A 184 -16.44 -0.64 14.03
C GLY A 184 -15.50 0.14 13.09
N TYR A 185 -14.41 -0.49 12.70
CA TYR A 185 -13.30 0.06 11.86
C TYR A 185 -12.58 1.26 12.45
#